data_df7d590d7dfcdde27970a6e49dc6610f
#
_entry.id   df7d590d7dfcdde27970a6e49dc6610f
#
_cell.length_a   1.000
_cell.length_b   1.000
_cell.length_c   1.000
_cell.angle_alpha   90.00
_cell.angle_beta   90.00
_cell.angle_gamma   90.00
#
_symmetry.space_group_name_H-M   'P 1'
#
loop_
_entity.id
_entity.type
_entity.pdbx_description
1 polymer ?
#
loop_
_entity_poly.entity_id
_entity_poly.type
_entity_poly.pdbx_seq_one_letter_code
_entity_poly.pdbx_strand_id
1 'polypeptide(L)'
;SKAKEFALKSVGCASTGNLASATAAHAAKAGFPCYIFAPSDIETAKIAQALSYGAEYISVDGTYDEANRIAAQIGDRKGVGVVNINMRSYYVEGSKTLGYEVAEQLDWNVPNHLIVPTGSGAMLNAICKGFEELQTVSLLDDLSSMHMHCAQPHGCAPIVDAFDKNSEKVIPVEQPDTVAK
;
A
#
# COMPACT_ATOMS: atom_id res chain seq x y z
N SER A 1 7.98 9.80 -12.96
CA SER A 1 7.18 9.56 -11.74
C SER A 1 6.65 10.89 -11.19
N LYS A 2 5.54 10.87 -10.45
CA LYS A 2 4.88 12.07 -9.88
C LYS A 2 5.80 12.90 -8.98
N ALA A 3 6.72 12.28 -8.25
CA ALA A 3 7.70 13.00 -7.45
C ALA A 3 8.58 13.96 -8.30
N LYS A 4 8.98 13.53 -9.50
CA LYS A 4 9.71 14.41 -10.47
C LYS A 4 8.82 15.51 -11.01
N GLU A 5 7.58 15.19 -11.38
CA GLU A 5 6.60 16.14 -11.89
C GLU A 5 6.30 17.25 -10.87
N PHE A 6 6.23 16.90 -9.59
CA PHE A 6 6.03 17.85 -8.49
C PHE A 6 7.32 18.53 -8.01
N ALA A 7 8.43 18.29 -8.68
CA ALA A 7 9.74 18.84 -8.31
C ALA A 7 10.12 18.59 -6.82
N LEU A 8 9.68 17.44 -6.26
CA LEU A 8 10.05 17.07 -4.92
C LEU A 8 11.57 16.84 -4.82
N LYS A 9 12.14 17.17 -3.67
CA LYS A 9 13.59 17.03 -3.45
C LYS A 9 13.99 15.64 -2.96
N SER A 10 13.06 14.95 -2.32
CA SER A 10 13.26 13.62 -1.75
C SER A 10 11.93 12.90 -1.60
N VAL A 11 11.99 11.61 -1.34
CA VAL A 11 10.80 10.79 -1.04
C VAL A 11 11.00 10.02 0.26
N GLY A 12 9.94 9.50 0.82
CA GLY A 12 10.02 8.67 2.01
C GLY A 12 8.71 7.99 2.32
N CYS A 13 8.70 7.19 3.36
CA CYS A 13 7.49 6.62 3.93
C CYS A 13 7.65 6.32 5.42
N ALA A 14 6.54 6.28 6.11
CA ALA A 14 6.46 5.72 7.45
C ALA A 14 6.02 4.26 7.33
N SER A 15 6.97 3.34 7.30
CA SER A 15 6.72 1.91 7.14
C SER A 15 7.96 1.09 7.47
N THR A 16 7.73 -0.14 7.91
CA THR A 16 8.79 -1.10 8.27
C THR A 16 8.79 -2.34 7.36
N GLY A 17 7.87 -2.42 6.41
CA GLY A 17 7.68 -3.59 5.55
C GLY A 17 7.93 -3.32 4.07
N ASN A 18 7.16 -4.00 3.23
CA ASN A 18 7.30 -3.97 1.76
C ASN A 18 7.22 -2.56 1.18
N LEU A 19 6.42 -1.67 1.76
CA LEU A 19 6.34 -0.28 1.32
C LEU A 19 7.68 0.45 1.48
N ALA A 20 8.39 0.24 2.60
CA ALA A 20 9.71 0.83 2.81
C ALA A 20 10.70 0.36 1.75
N SER A 21 10.79 -0.95 1.53
CA SER A 21 11.68 -1.55 0.54
C SER A 21 11.36 -1.08 -0.89
N ALA A 22 10.08 -1.08 -1.26
CA ALA A 22 9.64 -0.62 -2.58
C ALA A 22 9.93 0.88 -2.79
N THR A 23 9.67 1.72 -1.77
CA THR A 23 9.96 3.15 -1.84
C THR A 23 11.46 3.39 -2.02
N ALA A 24 12.31 2.71 -1.24
CA ALA A 24 13.75 2.82 -1.33
C ALA A 24 14.29 2.38 -2.70
N ALA A 25 13.86 1.22 -3.20
CA ALA A 25 14.27 0.70 -4.50
C ALA A 25 13.91 1.65 -5.65
N HIS A 26 12.68 2.16 -5.67
CA HIS A 26 12.24 3.11 -6.70
C HIS A 26 12.91 4.48 -6.56
N ALA A 27 13.18 4.94 -5.33
CA ALA A 27 13.92 6.17 -5.08
C ALA A 27 15.35 6.07 -5.61
N ALA A 28 16.07 5.00 -5.29
CA ALA A 28 17.40 4.72 -5.77
C ALA A 28 17.47 4.72 -7.31
N LYS A 29 16.55 3.98 -7.96
CA LYS A 29 16.45 3.94 -9.42
C LYS A 29 16.18 5.32 -10.04
N ALA A 30 15.44 6.18 -9.34
CA ALA A 30 15.06 7.50 -9.82
C ALA A 30 16.06 8.62 -9.44
N GLY A 31 17.07 8.31 -8.62
CA GLY A 31 18.06 9.25 -8.12
C GLY A 31 17.54 10.19 -7.03
N PHE A 32 16.56 9.75 -6.24
CA PHE A 32 16.03 10.52 -5.11
C PHE A 32 16.65 10.08 -3.78
N PRO A 33 17.00 11.01 -2.88
CA PRO A 33 17.16 10.70 -1.46
C PRO A 33 15.87 10.08 -0.91
N CYS A 34 16.01 9.05 -0.08
CA CYS A 34 14.88 8.30 0.48
C CYS A 34 14.97 8.22 2.00
N TYR A 35 13.89 8.56 2.70
CA TYR A 35 13.80 8.54 4.16
C TYR A 35 12.75 7.55 4.62
N ILE A 36 13.15 6.63 5.50
CA ILE A 36 12.24 5.64 6.11
C ILE A 36 12.06 6.00 7.58
N PHE A 37 10.83 6.34 7.94
CA PHE A 37 10.45 6.68 9.33
C PHE A 37 9.85 5.45 10.00
N ALA A 38 10.42 5.04 11.12
CA ALA A 38 9.88 3.92 11.88
C ALA A 38 10.30 3.98 13.37
N PRO A 39 9.60 3.24 14.25
CA PRO A 39 9.94 3.15 15.66
C PRO A 39 11.39 2.69 15.89
N SER A 40 12.00 3.17 16.97
CA SER A 40 13.39 2.88 17.31
C SER A 40 13.65 1.41 17.71
N ASP A 41 12.61 0.71 18.17
CA ASP A 41 12.64 -0.68 18.62
C ASP A 41 12.45 -1.72 17.51
N ILE A 42 12.48 -1.27 16.23
CA ILE A 42 12.29 -2.18 15.10
C ILE A 42 13.49 -3.12 14.91
N GLU A 43 13.18 -4.36 14.57
CA GLU A 43 14.20 -5.34 14.17
C GLU A 43 14.96 -4.88 12.92
N THR A 44 16.28 -4.83 12.99
CA THR A 44 17.15 -4.41 11.87
C THR A 44 16.87 -5.18 10.58
N ALA A 45 16.50 -6.46 10.67
CA ALA A 45 16.17 -7.29 9.52
C ALA A 45 15.02 -6.73 8.69
N LYS A 46 14.05 -6.05 9.32
CA LYS A 46 12.88 -5.47 8.61
C LYS A 46 13.23 -4.24 7.76
N ILE A 47 14.28 -3.52 8.12
CA ILE A 47 14.73 -2.33 7.38
C ILE A 47 15.95 -2.58 6.51
N ALA A 48 16.62 -3.72 6.66
CA ALA A 48 17.86 -4.05 5.97
C ALA A 48 17.74 -3.91 4.45
N GLN A 49 16.65 -4.35 3.85
CA GLN A 49 16.42 -4.24 2.43
C GLN A 49 16.30 -2.77 1.97
N ALA A 50 15.60 -1.93 2.71
CA ALA A 50 15.51 -0.50 2.38
C ALA A 50 16.87 0.19 2.48
N LEU A 51 17.65 -0.15 3.52
CA LEU A 51 19.01 0.38 3.70
C LEU A 51 19.96 -0.05 2.58
N SER A 52 19.83 -1.28 2.06
CA SER A 52 20.65 -1.78 0.95
C SER A 52 20.45 -0.99 -0.35
N TYR A 53 19.29 -0.34 -0.52
CA TYR A 53 19.01 0.60 -1.61
C TYR A 53 19.48 2.05 -1.32
N GLY A 54 20.16 2.28 -0.20
CA GLY A 54 20.68 3.60 0.16
C GLY A 54 19.65 4.52 0.82
N ALA A 55 18.55 4.00 1.33
CA ALA A 55 17.62 4.81 2.13
C ALA A 55 18.23 5.16 3.49
N GLU A 56 17.90 6.34 3.99
CA GLU A 56 18.23 6.77 5.34
C GLU A 56 17.09 6.40 6.30
N TYR A 57 17.43 5.74 7.40
CA TYR A 57 16.50 5.39 8.45
C TYR A 57 16.40 6.50 9.49
N ILE A 58 15.20 7.01 9.68
CA ILE A 58 14.86 7.99 10.72
C ILE A 58 14.20 7.23 11.87
N SER A 59 14.99 6.99 12.89
CA SER A 59 14.53 6.35 14.13
C SER A 59 13.66 7.31 14.93
N VAL A 60 12.44 6.87 15.25
CA VAL A 60 11.49 7.63 16.05
C VAL A 60 11.32 6.95 17.41
N ASP A 61 11.62 7.68 18.46
CA ASP A 61 11.36 7.21 19.83
C ASP A 61 9.86 7.33 20.14
N GLY A 62 9.12 6.25 19.86
CA GLY A 62 7.66 6.22 19.97
C GLY A 62 7.01 5.14 19.11
N THR A 63 5.69 5.26 18.98
CA THR A 63 4.88 4.30 18.24
C THR A 63 4.94 4.51 16.72
N TYR A 64 4.35 3.58 15.97
CA TYR A 64 4.15 3.73 14.52
C TYR A 64 3.32 4.99 14.17
N ASP A 65 2.32 5.32 14.98
CA ASP A 65 1.51 6.53 14.78
C ASP A 65 2.34 7.79 14.96
N GLU A 66 3.29 7.78 15.90
CA GLU A 66 4.25 8.86 16.10
C GLU A 66 5.18 9.02 14.91
N ALA A 67 5.68 7.92 14.37
CA ALA A 67 6.50 7.92 13.15
C ALA A 67 5.72 8.49 11.95
N ASN A 68 4.45 8.11 11.78
CA ASN A 68 3.56 8.68 10.76
C ASN A 68 3.37 10.19 10.95
N ARG A 69 3.13 10.64 12.18
CA ARG A 69 2.93 12.05 12.51
C ARG A 69 4.19 12.89 12.18
N ILE A 70 5.37 12.39 12.55
CA ILE A 70 6.64 13.06 12.26
C ILE A 70 6.90 13.10 10.75
N ALA A 71 6.68 11.99 10.06
CA ALA A 71 6.82 11.92 8.61
C ALA A 71 5.89 12.94 7.90
N ALA A 72 4.64 13.09 8.36
CA ALA A 72 3.71 14.09 7.84
C ALA A 72 4.24 15.52 8.03
N GLN A 73 4.69 15.86 9.23
CA GLN A 73 5.24 17.19 9.52
C GLN A 73 6.49 17.53 8.70
N ILE A 74 7.34 16.54 8.48
CA ILE A 74 8.56 16.69 7.65
C ILE A 74 8.15 16.83 6.17
N GLY A 75 7.18 16.04 5.70
CA GLY A 75 6.63 16.14 4.35
C GLY A 75 6.18 17.56 4.03
N ASP A 76 5.38 18.14 4.90
CA ASP A 76 4.83 19.48 4.71
C ASP A 76 5.89 20.58 4.76
N ARG A 77 6.87 20.47 5.67
CA ARG A 77 7.85 21.53 5.91
C ARG A 77 9.08 21.49 5.00
N LYS A 78 9.47 20.30 4.54
CA LYS A 78 10.73 20.07 3.82
C LYS A 78 10.55 19.69 2.36
N GLY A 79 9.31 19.56 1.88
CA GLY A 79 9.04 19.13 0.51
C GLY A 79 9.43 17.67 0.25
N VAL A 80 9.30 16.82 1.26
CA VAL A 80 9.49 15.38 1.15
C VAL A 80 8.19 14.74 0.67
N GLY A 81 8.24 13.95 -0.39
CA GLY A 81 7.11 13.15 -0.86
C GLY A 81 6.93 11.90 -0.01
N VAL A 82 6.12 11.97 1.04
CA VAL A 82 5.84 10.82 1.91
C VAL A 82 4.73 10.00 1.28
N VAL A 83 5.08 8.81 0.71
CA VAL A 83 4.21 8.06 -0.20
C VAL A 83 2.89 7.61 0.43
N ASN A 84 2.89 7.25 1.70
CA ASN A 84 1.68 6.82 2.41
C ASN A 84 0.93 7.95 3.14
N ILE A 85 1.37 9.20 2.98
CA ILE A 85 0.77 10.38 3.62
C ILE A 85 0.39 11.42 2.56
N ASN A 86 1.26 12.38 2.24
CA ASN A 86 0.93 13.47 1.31
C ASN A 86 0.91 13.04 -0.17
N MET A 87 1.47 11.86 -0.49
CA MET A 87 1.39 11.23 -1.82
C MET A 87 0.45 10.02 -1.86
N ARG A 88 -0.42 9.86 -0.85
CA ARG A 88 -1.27 8.67 -0.68
C ARG A 88 -2.14 8.36 -1.88
N SER A 89 -2.71 9.36 -2.54
CA SER A 89 -3.55 9.15 -3.73
C SER A 89 -2.80 8.44 -4.85
N TYR A 90 -1.54 8.80 -5.08
CA TYR A 90 -0.70 8.17 -6.10
C TYR A 90 -0.22 6.77 -5.69
N TYR A 91 -0.01 6.56 -4.41
CA TYR A 91 0.30 5.23 -3.86
C TYR A 91 -0.87 4.26 -4.04
N VAL A 92 -2.09 4.69 -3.69
CA VAL A 92 -3.30 3.86 -3.86
C VAL A 92 -3.57 3.60 -5.34
N GLU A 93 -3.42 4.61 -6.19
CA GLU A 93 -3.56 4.46 -7.63
C GLU A 93 -2.56 3.47 -8.22
N GLY A 94 -1.32 3.46 -7.73
CA GLY A 94 -0.31 2.47 -8.13
C GLY A 94 -0.67 1.01 -7.80
N SER A 95 -1.50 0.79 -6.81
CA SER A 95 -1.94 -0.57 -6.43
C SER A 95 -2.77 -1.28 -7.50
N LYS A 96 -3.33 -0.56 -8.47
CA LYS A 96 -4.04 -1.13 -9.63
C LYS A 96 -3.15 -2.04 -10.48
N THR A 97 -1.85 -1.78 -10.48
CA THR A 97 -0.89 -2.57 -11.26
C THR A 97 -0.88 -4.05 -10.88
N LEU A 98 -1.35 -4.41 -9.66
CA LEU A 98 -1.58 -5.80 -9.29
C LEU A 98 -2.66 -6.44 -10.17
N GLY A 99 -3.77 -5.73 -10.42
CA GLY A 99 -4.82 -6.21 -11.33
C GLY A 99 -4.31 -6.37 -12.76
N TYR A 100 -3.48 -5.44 -13.24
CA TYR A 100 -2.88 -5.52 -14.57
C TYR A 100 -1.92 -6.71 -14.70
N GLU A 101 -1.09 -6.94 -13.68
CA GLU A 101 -0.16 -8.07 -13.66
C GLU A 101 -0.90 -9.41 -13.60
N VAL A 102 -1.98 -9.50 -12.83
CA VAL A 102 -2.84 -10.71 -12.81
C VAL A 102 -3.45 -10.96 -14.18
N ALA A 103 -4.01 -9.94 -14.82
CA ALA A 103 -4.59 -10.07 -16.16
C ALA A 103 -3.56 -10.52 -17.20
N GLU A 104 -2.37 -9.91 -17.19
CA GLU A 104 -1.26 -10.27 -18.08
C GLU A 104 -0.81 -11.71 -17.87
N GLN A 105 -0.63 -12.15 -16.62
CA GLN A 105 -0.19 -13.51 -16.28
C GLN A 105 -1.25 -14.57 -16.56
N LEU A 106 -2.51 -14.18 -16.70
CA LEU A 106 -3.61 -15.03 -17.14
C LEU A 106 -3.88 -14.93 -18.65
N ASP A 107 -2.90 -14.48 -19.44
CA ASP A 107 -3.04 -14.28 -20.88
C ASP A 107 -4.27 -13.44 -21.25
N TRP A 108 -4.54 -12.39 -20.48
CA TRP A 108 -5.67 -11.47 -20.65
C TRP A 108 -7.06 -12.14 -20.50
N ASN A 109 -7.13 -13.24 -19.76
CA ASN A 109 -8.39 -13.88 -19.42
C ASN A 109 -8.89 -13.39 -18.06
N VAL A 110 -10.22 -13.17 -17.95
CA VAL A 110 -10.87 -12.78 -16.70
C VAL A 110 -10.99 -14.00 -15.78
N PRO A 111 -10.43 -13.96 -14.56
CA PRO A 111 -10.62 -15.07 -13.61
C PRO A 111 -12.04 -15.06 -13.05
N ASN A 112 -12.65 -16.23 -12.84
CA ASN A 112 -13.97 -16.33 -12.23
C ASN A 112 -13.96 -15.92 -10.75
N HIS A 113 -12.86 -16.17 -10.04
CA HIS A 113 -12.71 -15.87 -8.62
C HIS A 113 -11.32 -15.31 -8.34
N LEU A 114 -11.27 -14.20 -7.60
CA LEU A 114 -10.04 -13.59 -7.12
C LEU A 114 -10.12 -13.38 -5.61
N ILE A 115 -9.25 -14.06 -4.85
CA ILE A 115 -9.20 -13.95 -3.39
C ILE A 115 -8.08 -12.99 -3.00
N VAL A 116 -8.42 -11.90 -2.32
CA VAL A 116 -7.47 -10.84 -1.98
C VAL A 116 -7.29 -10.75 -0.46
N PRO A 117 -6.07 -10.93 0.06
CA PRO A 117 -5.75 -10.63 1.45
C PRO A 117 -6.03 -9.16 1.73
N THR A 118 -6.87 -8.88 2.72
CA THR A 118 -7.44 -7.55 2.89
C THR A 118 -7.15 -6.99 4.28
N GLY A 119 -6.39 -5.90 4.34
CA GLY A 119 -6.31 -5.06 5.53
C GLY A 119 -7.43 -4.01 5.51
N SER A 120 -7.13 -2.83 4.97
CA SER A 120 -8.07 -1.70 4.88
C SER A 120 -9.03 -1.75 3.67
N GLY A 121 -8.95 -2.74 2.80
CA GLY A 121 -9.70 -2.81 1.55
C GLY A 121 -9.12 -2.02 0.37
N ALA A 122 -8.12 -1.16 0.60
CA ALA A 122 -7.56 -0.30 -0.44
C ALA A 122 -6.98 -1.08 -1.62
N MET A 123 -6.27 -2.19 -1.35
CA MET A 123 -5.68 -3.04 -2.39
C MET A 123 -6.77 -3.77 -3.19
N LEU A 124 -7.78 -4.32 -2.51
CA LEU A 124 -8.91 -5.00 -3.16
C LEU A 124 -9.62 -4.04 -4.12
N ASN A 125 -9.97 -2.85 -3.65
CA ASN A 125 -10.62 -1.85 -4.48
C ASN A 125 -9.74 -1.40 -5.66
N ALA A 126 -8.42 -1.26 -5.45
CA ALA A 126 -7.51 -0.88 -6.51
C ALA A 126 -7.39 -1.97 -7.59
N ILE A 127 -7.37 -3.25 -7.19
CA ILE A 127 -7.37 -4.38 -8.13
C ILE A 127 -8.67 -4.38 -8.95
N CYS A 128 -9.85 -4.26 -8.32
CA CYS A 128 -11.13 -4.13 -9.01
C CYS A 128 -11.09 -3.02 -10.05
N LYS A 129 -10.69 -1.82 -9.65
CA LYS A 129 -10.54 -0.67 -10.53
C LYS A 129 -9.60 -0.95 -11.70
N GLY A 130 -8.51 -1.69 -11.46
CA GLY A 130 -7.58 -2.11 -12.50
C GLY A 130 -8.25 -2.96 -13.57
N PHE A 131 -9.03 -3.96 -13.18
CA PHE A 131 -9.81 -4.79 -14.10
C PHE A 131 -10.86 -3.98 -14.88
N GLU A 132 -11.60 -3.09 -14.20
CA GLU A 132 -12.59 -2.21 -14.85
C GLU A 132 -11.94 -1.28 -15.90
N GLU A 133 -10.76 -0.76 -15.63
CA GLU A 133 -10.01 0.05 -16.59
C GLU A 133 -9.54 -0.77 -17.80
N LEU A 134 -9.04 -1.99 -17.58
CA LEU A 134 -8.65 -2.89 -18.66
C LEU A 134 -9.85 -3.26 -19.55
N GLN A 135 -11.02 -3.49 -18.97
CA GLN A 135 -12.27 -3.68 -19.73
C GLN A 135 -12.63 -2.41 -20.52
N THR A 136 -12.54 -1.24 -19.87
CA THR A 136 -12.87 0.05 -20.53
C THR A 136 -12.03 0.31 -21.78
N VAL A 137 -10.76 -0.11 -21.75
CA VAL A 137 -9.85 0.03 -22.91
C VAL A 137 -9.88 -1.21 -23.83
N SER A 138 -10.83 -2.12 -23.64
CA SER A 138 -11.06 -3.33 -24.44
C SER A 138 -9.87 -4.30 -24.46
N LEU A 139 -9.09 -4.36 -23.38
CA LEU A 139 -8.04 -5.36 -23.19
C LEU A 139 -8.57 -6.60 -22.46
N LEU A 140 -9.69 -6.48 -21.77
CA LEU A 140 -10.41 -7.60 -21.17
C LEU A 140 -11.86 -7.63 -21.66
N ASP A 141 -12.42 -8.83 -21.69
CA ASP A 141 -13.82 -9.06 -21.95
C ASP A 141 -14.73 -8.69 -20.74
N ASP A 142 -15.97 -9.15 -20.77
CA ASP A 142 -16.94 -8.91 -19.73
C ASP A 142 -16.49 -9.42 -18.35
N LEU A 143 -16.56 -8.56 -17.34
CA LEU A 143 -16.21 -8.88 -15.95
C LEU A 143 -17.38 -9.46 -15.13
N SER A 144 -18.56 -9.67 -15.72
CA SER A 144 -19.77 -10.11 -15.00
C SER A 144 -19.62 -11.47 -14.30
N SER A 145 -18.70 -12.32 -14.77
CA SER A 145 -18.41 -13.62 -14.16
C SER A 145 -17.33 -13.54 -13.07
N MET A 146 -16.69 -12.39 -12.88
CA MET A 146 -15.61 -12.22 -11.90
C MET A 146 -16.16 -11.93 -10.51
N HIS A 147 -15.78 -12.74 -9.55
CA HIS A 147 -16.13 -12.58 -8.14
C HIS A 147 -14.88 -12.23 -7.33
N MET A 148 -14.93 -11.08 -6.66
CA MET A 148 -13.87 -10.64 -5.74
C MET A 148 -14.17 -11.10 -4.33
N HIS A 149 -13.20 -11.75 -3.68
CA HIS A 149 -13.34 -12.25 -2.32
C HIS A 149 -12.36 -11.53 -1.38
N CYS A 150 -12.89 -10.95 -0.31
CA CYS A 150 -12.12 -10.37 0.78
C CYS A 150 -11.69 -11.48 1.74
N ALA A 151 -10.39 -11.63 1.98
CA ALA A 151 -9.87 -12.55 2.98
C ALA A 151 -9.23 -11.77 4.13
N GLN A 152 -9.78 -11.94 5.34
CA GLN A 152 -9.25 -11.36 6.57
C GLN A 152 -8.99 -12.45 7.63
N PRO A 153 -8.00 -12.28 8.53
CA PRO A 153 -7.78 -13.22 9.63
C PRO A 153 -8.95 -13.17 10.62
N HIS A 154 -9.37 -14.31 11.13
CA HIS A 154 -10.53 -14.42 12.05
C HIS A 154 -10.46 -13.46 13.25
N GLY A 155 -9.28 -13.26 13.82
CA GLY A 155 -9.09 -12.34 14.96
C GLY A 155 -9.07 -10.85 14.60
N CYS A 156 -9.22 -10.49 13.30
CA CYS A 156 -9.35 -9.11 12.83
C CYS A 156 -10.02 -9.08 11.44
N ALA A 157 -11.34 -9.24 11.41
CA ALA A 157 -12.11 -9.35 10.17
C ALA A 157 -13.24 -8.31 10.05
N PRO A 158 -13.00 -7.01 10.29
CA PRO A 158 -14.07 -6.01 10.37
C PRO A 158 -14.83 -5.80 9.08
N ILE A 159 -14.21 -6.03 7.91
CA ILE A 159 -14.89 -5.91 6.60
C ILE A 159 -15.79 -7.13 6.37
N VAL A 160 -15.30 -8.34 6.67
CA VAL A 160 -16.07 -9.57 6.57
C VAL A 160 -17.27 -9.50 7.51
N ASP A 161 -17.06 -9.08 8.77
CA ASP A 161 -18.14 -8.90 9.76
C ASP A 161 -19.21 -7.91 9.29
N ALA A 162 -18.82 -6.82 8.66
CA ALA A 162 -19.74 -5.84 8.11
C ALA A 162 -20.54 -6.42 6.94
N PHE A 163 -19.88 -7.16 6.07
CA PHE A 163 -20.51 -7.84 4.92
C PHE A 163 -21.55 -8.87 5.38
N ASP A 164 -21.18 -9.74 6.31
CA ASP A 164 -22.07 -10.80 6.85
C ASP A 164 -23.31 -10.22 7.57
N LYS A 165 -23.15 -9.04 8.18
CA LYS A 165 -24.23 -8.30 8.83
C LYS A 165 -25.03 -7.39 7.88
N ASN A 166 -24.68 -7.39 6.59
CA ASN A 166 -25.22 -6.46 5.59
C ASN A 166 -25.17 -4.99 6.04
N SER A 167 -24.05 -4.59 6.66
CA SER A 167 -23.83 -3.26 7.20
C SER A 167 -22.99 -2.40 6.25
N GLU A 168 -23.42 -1.18 6.00
CA GLU A 168 -22.65 -0.18 5.24
C GLU A 168 -21.49 0.42 6.05
N LYS A 169 -21.44 0.13 7.37
CA LYS A 169 -20.41 0.65 8.26
C LYS A 169 -19.50 -0.46 8.75
N VAL A 170 -18.20 -0.27 8.55
CA VAL A 170 -17.16 -1.11 9.12
C VAL A 170 -16.79 -0.58 10.51
N ILE A 171 -16.89 -1.43 11.52
CA ILE A 171 -16.50 -1.10 12.90
C ILE A 171 -15.09 -1.62 13.12
N PRO A 172 -14.10 -0.76 13.42
CA PRO A 172 -12.73 -1.20 13.69
C PRO A 172 -12.65 -2.15 14.88
N VAL A 173 -11.75 -3.12 14.81
CA VAL A 173 -11.45 -4.02 15.93
C VAL A 173 -10.43 -3.31 16.85
N GLU A 174 -10.81 -3.08 18.11
CA GLU A 174 -9.95 -2.36 19.06
C GLU A 174 -8.73 -3.17 19.51
N GLN A 175 -8.87 -4.47 19.63
CA GLN A 175 -7.79 -5.39 20.05
C GLN A 175 -7.69 -6.55 19.07
N PRO A 176 -6.96 -6.39 17.95
CA PRO A 176 -6.81 -7.44 16.98
C PRO A 176 -5.95 -8.60 17.53
N ASP A 177 -6.47 -9.83 17.41
CA ASP A 177 -5.74 -11.07 17.71
C ASP A 177 -5.35 -11.78 16.42
N THR A 178 -4.21 -11.39 15.87
CA THR A 178 -3.72 -11.90 14.58
C THR A 178 -2.20 -11.81 14.48
N VAL A 179 -1.60 -12.72 13.71
CA VAL A 179 -0.18 -12.70 13.35
C VAL A 179 0.11 -11.68 12.21
N ALA A 180 -0.91 -11.21 11.53
CA ALA A 180 -0.79 -10.15 10.52
C ALA A 180 -0.65 -8.80 11.25
N LYS A 181 0.51 -8.15 11.07
CA LYS A 181 0.84 -6.86 11.69
C LYS A 181 1.09 -5.81 10.63
#